data_6a7122d3687df79743683e857c3ddb94
#
_entry.id   6a7122d3687df79743683e857c3ddb94
#
_cell.length_a   1.000
_cell.length_b   1.000
_cell.length_c   1.000
_cell.angle_alpha   90.00
_cell.angle_beta   90.00
_cell.angle_gamma   90.00
#
_symmetry.space_group_name_H-M   'P 1'
#
loop_
_entity.id
_entity.type
_entity.pdbx_description
1 polymer ?
#
loop_
_entity_poly.entity_id
_entity_poly.type
_entity_poly.pdbx_seq_one_letter_code
_entity_poly.pdbx_strand_id
1 'polypeptide(L)'
;SGLVGSEMCIRDSSYRRSAELAAIVGPYAGYAKNAEPHQAVMAKHRDANRQVHPLHDNDTAALAAAKAEWDKVIKLGHANGFRNAQASVLAPTGTIGFMMDCDTTGIEPDFSLVKFKKMVGGGSMQIVNQTVPRALKNLGYTPEQAEKIIAYISDNGSVVGAPVLDETHYEVFDCAMGARFIAPMG
;
A
#
# COMPACT_ATOMS: atom_id res chain seq x y z
N SER A 1 9.44 -5.87 -1.54
CA SER A 1 10.14 -5.89 -0.23
C SER A 1 10.44 -4.48 0.32
N GLY A 2 10.66 -3.47 -0.49
CA GLY A 2 10.95 -2.11 -0.03
C GLY A 2 9.81 -1.41 0.72
N LEU A 3 8.56 -1.59 0.29
CA LEU A 3 7.38 -0.94 0.88
C LEU A 3 7.08 -1.47 2.29
N VAL A 4 7.13 -2.76 2.51
CA VAL A 4 6.82 -3.36 3.83
C VAL A 4 7.84 -2.91 4.88
N GLY A 5 9.14 -2.90 4.55
CA GLY A 5 10.18 -2.47 5.48
C GLY A 5 10.10 -0.98 5.82
N SER A 6 9.93 -0.10 4.83
CA SER A 6 9.92 1.36 5.07
C SER A 6 8.64 1.81 5.78
N GLU A 7 7.46 1.30 5.44
CA GLU A 7 6.23 1.67 6.14
C GLU A 7 6.21 1.20 7.60
N MET A 8 6.73 0.01 7.87
CA MET A 8 6.85 -0.50 9.24
C MET A 8 7.79 0.36 10.06
N CYS A 9 8.99 0.68 9.54
CA CYS A 9 9.98 1.50 10.24
C CYS A 9 9.55 2.97 10.40
N ILE A 10 8.73 3.53 9.51
CA ILE A 10 8.20 4.89 9.66
C ILE A 10 7.15 4.92 10.77
N ARG A 11 6.26 3.94 10.81
CA ARG A 11 5.15 3.91 11.78
C ARG A 11 5.66 3.71 13.21
N ASP A 12 6.48 2.70 13.45
CA ASP A 12 7.03 2.41 14.77
C ASP A 12 7.88 3.54 15.30
N SER A 13 8.78 4.10 14.47
CA SER A 13 9.62 5.25 14.82
C SER A 13 8.79 6.49 15.15
N SER A 14 7.70 6.74 14.41
CA SER A 14 6.80 7.87 14.65
C SER A 14 6.12 7.77 16.01
N TYR A 15 5.60 6.60 16.38
CA TYR A 15 4.98 6.41 17.69
C TYR A 15 6.01 6.41 18.82
N ARG A 16 7.20 5.84 18.61
CA ARG A 16 8.31 5.97 19.57
C ARG A 16 8.65 7.44 19.82
N ARG A 17 8.83 8.21 18.76
CA ARG A 17 9.13 9.64 18.87
C ARG A 17 8.00 10.43 19.56
N SER A 18 6.74 10.06 19.28
CA SER A 18 5.59 10.65 19.97
C SER A 18 5.62 10.42 21.47
N ALA A 19 6.03 9.23 21.92
CA ALA A 19 6.18 8.91 23.35
C ALA A 19 7.39 9.64 23.99
N GLU A 20 8.50 9.79 23.25
CA GLU A 20 9.65 10.59 23.69
C GLU A 20 9.29 12.08 23.85
N LEU A 21 8.56 12.64 22.90
CA LEU A 21 8.08 14.01 22.98
C LEU A 21 7.10 14.22 24.15
N ALA A 22 6.25 13.21 24.42
CA ALA A 22 5.34 13.28 25.57
C ALA A 22 6.09 13.39 26.90
N ALA A 23 7.28 12.80 27.03
CA ALA A 23 8.12 12.96 28.22
C ALA A 23 8.60 14.40 28.45
N ILE A 24 8.71 15.19 27.37
CA ILE A 24 9.26 16.57 27.43
C ILE A 24 8.12 17.60 27.58
N VAL A 25 7.09 17.48 26.74
CA VAL A 25 6.02 18.50 26.62
C VAL A 25 4.64 18.00 27.05
N GLY A 26 4.57 16.80 27.63
CA GLY A 26 3.33 16.15 28.04
C GLY A 26 2.59 15.46 26.89
N PRO A 27 1.70 14.51 27.23
CA PRO A 27 0.87 13.82 26.25
C PRO A 27 -0.20 14.77 25.64
N TYR A 28 -0.93 14.29 24.61
CA TYR A 28 -2.02 15.06 24.03
C TYR A 28 -3.16 15.27 25.04
N ALA A 29 -3.93 16.36 24.90
CA ALA A 29 -4.90 16.82 25.89
C ALA A 29 -5.96 15.77 26.30
N GLY A 30 -6.35 14.89 25.38
CA GLY A 30 -7.32 13.83 25.65
C GLY A 30 -6.72 12.51 26.17
N TYR A 31 -5.41 12.44 26.36
CA TYR A 31 -4.73 11.17 26.67
C TYR A 31 -5.22 10.53 27.97
N ALA A 32 -5.35 11.30 29.04
CA ALA A 32 -5.75 10.76 30.34
C ALA A 32 -7.07 9.97 30.31
N LYS A 33 -8.02 10.42 29.48
CA LYS A 33 -9.32 9.74 29.29
C LYS A 33 -9.23 8.53 28.35
N ASN A 34 -8.22 8.48 27.51
CA ASN A 34 -8.07 7.50 26.43
C ASN A 34 -6.79 6.65 26.58
N ALA A 35 -6.13 6.69 27.74
CA ALA A 35 -4.85 6.01 27.92
C ALA A 35 -4.94 4.50 27.68
N GLU A 36 -5.91 3.85 28.28
CA GLU A 36 -6.12 2.40 28.15
C GLU A 36 -6.45 1.98 26.70
N PRO A 37 -7.47 2.54 26.02
CA PRO A 37 -7.74 2.20 24.64
C PRO A 37 -6.57 2.56 23.69
N HIS A 38 -5.85 3.67 23.95
CA HIS A 38 -4.67 4.01 23.15
C HIS A 38 -3.56 2.96 23.29
N GLN A 39 -3.22 2.55 24.51
CA GLN A 39 -2.26 1.50 24.77
C GLN A 39 -2.68 0.16 24.14
N ALA A 40 -3.97 -0.17 24.20
CA ALA A 40 -4.50 -1.37 23.56
C ALA A 40 -4.31 -1.34 22.02
N VAL A 41 -4.48 -0.16 21.38
CA VAL A 41 -4.20 0.00 19.95
C VAL A 41 -2.70 -0.17 19.65
N MET A 42 -1.82 0.39 20.45
CA MET A 42 -0.37 0.22 20.28
C MET A 42 0.04 -1.26 20.44
N ALA A 43 -0.55 -1.96 21.40
CA ALA A 43 -0.34 -3.40 21.55
C ALA A 43 -0.80 -4.19 20.33
N LYS A 44 -1.97 -3.87 19.75
CA LYS A 44 -2.43 -4.49 18.49
C LYS A 44 -1.47 -4.26 17.34
N HIS A 45 -0.89 -3.07 17.19
CA HIS A 45 0.11 -2.79 16.17
C HIS A 45 1.38 -3.61 16.38
N ARG A 46 1.89 -3.69 17.61
CA ARG A 46 3.03 -4.56 17.95
C ARG A 46 2.76 -6.02 17.62
N ASP A 47 1.60 -6.53 18.00
CA ASP A 47 1.25 -7.94 17.81
C ASP A 47 1.04 -8.28 16.34
N ALA A 48 0.43 -7.37 15.56
CA ALA A 48 0.34 -7.50 14.11
C ALA A 48 1.73 -7.50 13.44
N ASN A 49 2.65 -6.62 13.90
CA ASN A 49 4.03 -6.60 13.43
C ASN A 49 4.75 -7.93 13.67
N ARG A 50 4.51 -8.58 14.80
CA ARG A 50 5.12 -9.88 15.14
C ARG A 50 4.65 -11.03 14.25
N GLN A 51 3.51 -10.89 13.57
CA GLN A 51 2.94 -11.88 12.65
C GLN A 51 3.48 -11.76 11.24
N VAL A 52 4.22 -10.70 10.93
CA VAL A 52 4.83 -10.52 9.61
C VAL A 52 6.00 -11.49 9.45
N HIS A 53 5.96 -12.24 8.35
CA HIS A 53 7.00 -13.20 7.99
C HIS A 53 7.92 -12.61 6.91
N PRO A 54 9.24 -12.90 6.95
CA PRO A 54 10.15 -12.49 5.89
C PRO A 54 9.78 -13.20 4.57
N LEU A 55 9.78 -12.45 3.49
CA LEU A 55 9.63 -13.00 2.14
C LEU A 55 10.99 -13.31 1.50
N HIS A 56 12.04 -12.62 1.97
CA HIS A 56 13.42 -12.77 1.52
C HIS A 56 14.37 -12.66 2.71
N ASP A 57 15.57 -13.22 2.59
CA ASP A 57 16.60 -13.21 3.65
C ASP A 57 16.93 -11.78 4.13
N ASN A 58 16.94 -10.81 3.22
CA ASN A 58 17.19 -9.40 3.52
C ASN A 58 16.11 -8.76 4.40
N ASP A 59 14.93 -9.35 4.50
CA ASP A 59 13.82 -8.79 5.30
C ASP A 59 14.01 -9.08 6.81
N THR A 60 14.82 -10.09 7.15
CA THR A 60 14.97 -10.56 8.53
C THR A 60 15.51 -9.46 9.46
N ALA A 61 16.52 -8.72 9.02
CA ALA A 61 17.10 -7.62 9.81
C ALA A 61 16.10 -6.47 10.03
N ALA A 62 15.34 -6.11 9.00
CA ALA A 62 14.31 -5.07 9.08
C ALA A 62 13.17 -5.48 10.02
N LEU A 63 12.72 -6.73 9.95
CA LEU A 63 11.68 -7.26 10.85
C LEU A 63 12.15 -7.33 12.29
N ALA A 64 13.40 -7.71 12.54
CA ALA A 64 13.98 -7.71 13.88
C ALA A 64 14.06 -6.28 14.46
N ALA A 65 14.49 -5.31 13.66
CA ALA A 65 14.52 -3.90 14.04
C ALA A 65 13.11 -3.37 14.36
N ALA A 66 12.13 -3.66 13.52
CA ALA A 66 10.73 -3.24 13.74
C ALA A 66 10.14 -3.85 15.02
N LYS A 67 10.41 -5.14 15.31
CA LYS A 67 9.99 -5.77 16.57
C LYS A 67 10.59 -5.06 17.78
N ALA A 68 11.88 -4.74 17.73
CA ALA A 68 12.57 -4.03 18.81
C ALA A 68 12.03 -2.58 18.99
N GLU A 69 11.71 -1.90 17.90
CA GLU A 69 11.12 -0.56 17.97
C GLU A 69 9.71 -0.58 18.57
N TRP A 70 8.85 -1.51 18.20
CA TRP A 70 7.53 -1.66 18.82
C TRP A 70 7.58 -1.96 20.31
N ASP A 71 8.54 -2.75 20.77
CA ASP A 71 8.74 -3.00 22.20
C ASP A 71 9.14 -1.71 22.94
N LYS A 72 9.96 -0.85 22.32
CA LYS A 72 10.27 0.49 22.84
C LYS A 72 9.03 1.40 22.87
N VAL A 73 8.20 1.38 21.81
CA VAL A 73 6.93 2.14 21.76
C VAL A 73 6.06 1.80 22.96
N ILE A 74 5.85 0.51 23.23
CA ILE A 74 5.05 0.06 24.36
C ILE A 74 5.63 0.54 25.67
N LYS A 75 6.93 0.34 25.90
CA LYS A 75 7.62 0.72 27.14
C LYS A 75 7.53 2.23 27.39
N LEU A 76 7.88 3.04 26.37
CA LEU A 76 7.86 4.51 26.49
C LEU A 76 6.44 5.06 26.57
N GLY A 77 5.49 4.48 25.83
CA GLY A 77 4.10 4.86 25.87
C GLY A 77 3.47 4.65 27.24
N HIS A 78 3.78 3.54 27.92
CA HIS A 78 3.32 3.31 29.30
C HIS A 78 3.92 4.32 30.28
N ALA A 79 5.18 4.70 30.10
CA ALA A 79 5.85 5.63 31.00
C ALA A 79 5.40 7.08 30.81
N ASN A 80 5.23 7.53 29.56
CA ASN A 80 5.11 8.95 29.22
C ASN A 80 3.76 9.33 28.58
N GLY A 81 2.98 8.33 28.17
CA GLY A 81 1.88 8.55 27.21
C GLY A 81 2.40 8.88 25.82
N PHE A 82 1.54 9.46 24.98
CA PHE A 82 1.86 9.84 23.60
C PHE A 82 1.53 11.31 23.36
N ARG A 83 2.43 12.02 22.66
CA ARG A 83 2.19 13.42 22.26
C ARG A 83 1.11 13.55 21.21
N ASN A 84 1.01 12.59 20.30
CA ASN A 84 0.07 12.57 19.20
C ASN A 84 -0.99 11.48 19.43
N ALA A 85 -2.25 11.82 19.27
CA ALA A 85 -3.34 10.85 19.35
C ALA A 85 -3.24 9.82 18.21
N GLN A 86 -2.71 10.23 17.05
CA GLN A 86 -2.48 9.41 15.88
C GLN A 86 -1.23 9.93 15.14
N ALA A 87 -0.35 9.03 14.72
CA ALA A 87 0.89 9.38 14.01
C ALA A 87 0.88 8.94 12.54
N SER A 88 -0.07 8.10 12.13
CA SER A 88 -0.18 7.61 10.75
C SER A 88 -1.63 7.51 10.32
N VAL A 89 -1.86 7.60 9.01
CA VAL A 89 -3.19 7.47 8.40
C VAL A 89 -3.07 6.69 7.08
N LEU A 90 -4.07 5.89 6.77
CA LEU A 90 -4.25 5.26 5.46
C LEU A 90 -5.05 6.22 4.59
N ALA A 91 -4.36 7.16 3.96
CA ALA A 91 -5.00 8.17 3.11
C ALA A 91 -5.24 7.63 1.69
N PRO A 92 -6.33 8.05 1.00
CA PRO A 92 -6.56 7.69 -0.40
C PRO A 92 -5.48 8.19 -1.36
N THR A 93 -4.75 9.26 -1.02
CA THR A 93 -3.63 9.84 -1.79
C THR A 93 -3.92 10.07 -3.28
N GLY A 94 -5.15 10.49 -3.63
CA GLY A 94 -5.58 10.63 -5.03
C GLY A 94 -4.67 11.56 -5.84
N THR A 95 -4.70 12.87 -5.55
CA THR A 95 -3.92 13.88 -6.29
C THR A 95 -2.41 13.65 -6.19
N ILE A 96 -1.91 13.31 -5.00
CA ILE A 96 -0.48 13.03 -4.79
C ILE A 96 -0.07 11.77 -5.55
N GLY A 97 -0.89 10.72 -5.52
CA GLY A 97 -0.64 9.49 -6.26
C GLY A 97 -0.49 9.76 -7.76
N PHE A 98 -1.40 10.53 -8.35
CA PHE A 98 -1.30 10.91 -9.76
C PHE A 98 -0.08 11.76 -10.09
N MET A 99 0.30 12.68 -9.20
CA MET A 99 1.48 13.52 -9.41
C MET A 99 2.78 12.71 -9.30
N MET A 100 2.79 11.64 -8.52
CA MET A 100 3.95 10.77 -8.31
C MET A 100 3.95 9.54 -9.24
N ASP A 101 3.09 9.52 -10.26
CA ASP A 101 2.99 8.45 -11.25
C ASP A 101 2.72 7.07 -10.63
N CYS A 102 1.89 7.04 -9.57
CA CYS A 102 1.47 5.80 -8.93
C CYS A 102 0.28 5.19 -9.69
N ASP A 103 0.31 3.88 -9.87
CA ASP A 103 -0.77 3.15 -10.53
C ASP A 103 -2.06 3.12 -9.68
N THR A 104 -1.92 3.05 -8.36
CA THR A 104 -3.06 2.98 -7.42
C THR A 104 -3.11 4.19 -6.50
N THR A 105 -4.27 4.45 -5.89
CA THR A 105 -4.42 5.45 -4.85
C THR A 105 -4.34 4.79 -3.47
N GLY A 106 -3.36 5.20 -2.67
CA GLY A 106 -3.12 4.60 -1.36
C GLY A 106 -2.81 3.11 -1.44
N ILE A 107 -3.43 2.31 -0.58
CA ILE A 107 -3.26 0.86 -0.49
C ILE A 107 -4.41 0.08 -1.15
N GLU A 108 -5.33 0.75 -1.79
CA GLU A 108 -6.47 0.11 -2.44
C GLU A 108 -6.05 -0.55 -3.75
N PRO A 109 -6.65 -1.70 -4.13
CA PRO A 109 -6.43 -2.28 -5.44
C PRO A 109 -6.93 -1.32 -6.53
N ASP A 110 -6.34 -1.41 -7.71
CA ASP A 110 -6.79 -0.62 -8.85
C ASP A 110 -8.26 -0.92 -9.17
N PHE A 111 -9.00 0.10 -9.57
CA PHE A 111 -10.40 -0.05 -9.96
C PHE A 111 -10.51 -0.82 -11.28
N SER A 112 -9.60 -0.53 -12.21
CA SER A 112 -9.55 -1.14 -13.54
C SER A 112 -8.11 -1.10 -14.06
N LEU A 113 -7.77 -2.02 -14.97
CA LEU A 113 -6.45 -2.09 -15.62
C LEU A 113 -6.17 -0.91 -16.54
N VAL A 114 -7.22 -0.24 -17.03
CA VAL A 114 -7.10 0.92 -17.92
C VAL A 114 -7.80 2.10 -17.29
N LYS A 115 -7.10 3.22 -17.25
CA LYS A 115 -7.61 4.50 -16.75
C LYS A 115 -7.71 5.49 -17.88
N PHE A 116 -8.76 6.31 -17.84
CA PHE A 116 -8.97 7.40 -18.77
C PHE A 116 -8.67 8.72 -18.07
N LYS A 117 -7.73 9.49 -18.59
CA LYS A 117 -7.40 10.81 -18.09
C LYS A 117 -7.93 11.85 -19.07
N LYS A 118 -8.89 12.68 -18.65
CA LYS A 118 -9.30 13.88 -19.41
C LYS A 118 -8.17 14.90 -19.39
N MET A 119 -7.75 15.33 -20.58
CA MET A 119 -6.70 16.34 -20.73
C MET A 119 -7.30 17.75 -20.70
N VAL A 120 -6.55 18.68 -20.10
CA VAL A 120 -6.88 20.12 -20.17
C VAL A 120 -6.74 20.56 -21.63
N GLY A 121 -7.86 21.01 -22.25
CA GLY A 121 -7.89 21.35 -23.67
C GLY A 121 -8.64 20.37 -24.55
N GLY A 122 -9.19 19.29 -23.99
CA GLY A 122 -9.99 18.30 -24.71
C GLY A 122 -9.16 17.07 -25.10
N GLY A 123 -9.85 15.93 -25.19
CA GLY A 123 -9.23 14.63 -25.44
C GLY A 123 -9.11 13.80 -24.16
N SER A 124 -9.03 12.49 -24.33
CA SER A 124 -8.77 11.53 -23.26
C SER A 124 -7.52 10.72 -23.60
N MET A 125 -6.71 10.47 -22.59
CA MET A 125 -5.56 9.57 -22.70
C MET A 125 -5.89 8.29 -21.94
N GLN A 126 -5.64 7.15 -22.58
CA GLN A 126 -5.69 5.85 -21.93
C GLN A 126 -4.34 5.53 -21.31
N ILE A 127 -4.37 5.07 -20.07
CA ILE A 127 -3.19 4.62 -19.34
C ILE A 127 -3.46 3.21 -18.85
N VAL A 128 -2.71 2.24 -19.37
CA VAL A 128 -2.70 0.86 -18.84
C VAL A 128 -1.84 0.84 -17.59
N ASN A 129 -2.28 0.13 -16.57
CA ASN A 129 -1.52 -0.04 -15.33
C ASN A 129 -0.09 -0.54 -15.63
N GLN A 130 0.91 0.20 -15.19
CA GLN A 130 2.33 -0.05 -15.52
C GLN A 130 2.90 -1.31 -14.85
N THR A 131 2.19 -1.90 -13.89
CA THR A 131 2.59 -3.18 -13.29
C THR A 131 2.23 -4.38 -14.17
N VAL A 132 1.34 -4.23 -15.16
CA VAL A 132 0.93 -5.31 -16.08
C VAL A 132 2.12 -5.93 -16.81
N PRO A 133 3.04 -5.16 -17.44
CA PRO A 133 4.23 -5.74 -18.10
C PRO A 133 5.08 -6.58 -17.15
N ARG A 134 5.23 -6.13 -15.92
CA ARG A 134 5.98 -6.83 -14.88
C ARG A 134 5.30 -8.12 -14.46
N ALA A 135 3.98 -8.10 -14.30
CA ALA A 135 3.20 -9.29 -13.97
C ALA A 135 3.31 -10.35 -15.08
N LEU A 136 3.14 -9.95 -16.33
CA LEU A 136 3.29 -10.85 -17.49
C LEU A 136 4.69 -11.48 -17.57
N LYS A 137 5.74 -10.69 -17.34
CA LYS A 137 7.12 -11.20 -17.28
C LYS A 137 7.29 -12.22 -16.16
N ASN A 138 6.74 -11.96 -14.97
CA ASN A 138 6.83 -12.88 -13.84
C ASN A 138 6.05 -14.20 -14.07
N LEU A 139 4.99 -14.14 -14.88
CA LEU A 139 4.22 -15.32 -15.32
C LEU A 139 4.89 -16.09 -16.46
N GLY A 140 6.02 -15.60 -16.99
CA GLY A 140 6.81 -16.29 -18.02
C GLY A 140 6.42 -15.97 -19.45
N TYR A 141 5.61 -14.94 -19.71
CA TYR A 141 5.29 -14.50 -21.08
C TYR A 141 6.50 -13.83 -21.74
N THR A 142 6.67 -14.09 -23.05
CA THR A 142 7.71 -13.39 -23.84
C THR A 142 7.37 -11.92 -24.06
N PRO A 143 8.35 -11.06 -24.37
CA PRO A 143 8.08 -9.66 -24.68
C PRO A 143 7.01 -9.47 -25.77
N GLU A 144 7.05 -10.26 -26.83
CA GLU A 144 6.09 -10.18 -27.94
C GLU A 144 4.68 -10.62 -27.52
N GLN A 145 4.57 -11.60 -26.64
CA GLN A 145 3.30 -12.00 -26.04
C GLN A 145 2.77 -10.91 -25.12
N ALA A 146 3.62 -10.33 -24.29
CA ALA A 146 3.27 -9.24 -23.39
C ALA A 146 2.75 -8.02 -24.16
N GLU A 147 3.38 -7.61 -25.25
CA GLU A 147 2.92 -6.51 -26.09
C GLU A 147 1.52 -6.76 -26.66
N LYS A 148 1.24 -7.97 -27.14
CA LYS A 148 -0.08 -8.34 -27.67
C LYS A 148 -1.16 -8.28 -26.57
N ILE A 149 -0.85 -8.75 -25.37
CA ILE A 149 -1.78 -8.74 -24.23
C ILE A 149 -2.02 -7.30 -23.79
N ILE A 150 -0.98 -6.48 -23.68
CA ILE A 150 -1.09 -5.06 -23.29
C ILE A 150 -1.90 -4.27 -24.31
N ALA A 151 -1.68 -4.47 -25.60
CA ALA A 151 -2.47 -3.84 -26.64
C ALA A 151 -3.94 -4.23 -26.54
N TYR A 152 -4.22 -5.51 -26.33
CA TYR A 152 -5.59 -5.99 -26.11
C TYR A 152 -6.24 -5.35 -24.87
N ILE A 153 -5.53 -5.27 -23.74
CA ILE A 153 -6.02 -4.62 -22.52
C ILE A 153 -6.31 -3.14 -22.78
N SER A 154 -5.44 -2.46 -23.52
CA SER A 154 -5.66 -1.06 -23.90
C SER A 154 -6.96 -0.86 -24.68
N ASP A 155 -7.24 -1.74 -25.63
CA ASP A 155 -8.41 -1.61 -26.50
C ASP A 155 -9.71 -2.08 -25.85
N ASN A 156 -9.62 -3.10 -24.96
CA ASN A 156 -10.80 -3.78 -24.41
C ASN A 156 -11.03 -3.48 -22.91
N GLY A 157 -10.07 -2.88 -22.21
CA GLY A 157 -10.16 -2.56 -20.79
C GLY A 157 -10.11 -3.77 -19.84
N SER A 158 -9.92 -4.98 -20.36
CA SER A 158 -9.94 -6.24 -19.61
C SER A 158 -8.95 -7.24 -20.19
N VAL A 159 -8.54 -8.21 -19.38
CA VAL A 159 -7.72 -9.36 -19.81
C VAL A 159 -8.55 -10.49 -20.42
N VAL A 160 -9.86 -10.48 -20.22
CA VAL A 160 -10.73 -11.58 -20.64
C VAL A 160 -10.79 -11.67 -22.16
N GLY A 161 -10.34 -12.80 -22.71
CA GLY A 161 -10.24 -13.01 -24.15
C GLY A 161 -8.96 -12.47 -24.78
N ALA A 162 -8.00 -12.01 -23.99
CA ALA A 162 -6.71 -11.54 -24.50
C ALA A 162 -5.98 -12.67 -25.23
N PRO A 163 -5.45 -12.40 -26.42
CA PRO A 163 -4.73 -13.43 -27.18
C PRO A 163 -3.48 -13.89 -26.42
N VAL A 164 -3.20 -15.17 -26.49
CA VAL A 164 -2.05 -15.86 -25.88
C VAL A 164 -1.99 -15.80 -24.34
N LEU A 165 -2.94 -15.18 -23.66
CA LEU A 165 -3.05 -15.17 -22.21
C LEU A 165 -3.80 -16.42 -21.75
N ASP A 166 -3.20 -17.19 -20.82
CA ASP A 166 -3.85 -18.33 -20.19
C ASP A 166 -4.97 -17.87 -19.24
N GLU A 167 -6.14 -18.47 -19.33
CA GLU A 167 -7.28 -18.14 -18.50
C GLU A 167 -7.03 -18.35 -17.00
N THR A 168 -6.13 -19.28 -16.65
CA THR A 168 -5.73 -19.52 -15.25
C THR A 168 -4.97 -18.34 -14.64
N HIS A 169 -4.45 -17.44 -15.47
CA HIS A 169 -3.76 -16.24 -15.03
C HIS A 169 -4.66 -15.00 -14.87
N TYR A 170 -5.94 -15.09 -15.22
CA TYR A 170 -6.85 -13.94 -15.13
C TYR A 170 -6.94 -13.34 -13.73
N GLU A 171 -6.91 -14.19 -12.69
CA GLU A 171 -6.97 -13.74 -11.29
C GLU A 171 -5.80 -12.83 -10.88
N VAL A 172 -4.64 -12.95 -11.54
CA VAL A 172 -3.47 -12.08 -11.29
C VAL A 172 -3.75 -10.63 -11.69
N PHE A 173 -4.67 -10.43 -12.62
CA PHE A 173 -5.06 -9.13 -13.17
C PHE A 173 -6.39 -8.63 -12.61
N ASP A 174 -6.90 -9.24 -11.54
CA ASP A 174 -8.11 -8.79 -10.88
C ASP A 174 -7.91 -7.39 -10.28
N CYS A 175 -8.86 -6.53 -10.58
CA CYS A 175 -9.00 -5.22 -9.98
C CYS A 175 -10.09 -5.25 -8.89
N ALA A 176 -10.41 -4.10 -8.29
CA ALA A 176 -11.43 -3.99 -7.25
C ALA A 176 -12.81 -4.55 -7.67
N MET A 177 -13.11 -4.52 -8.96
CA MET A 177 -14.36 -5.03 -9.54
C MET A 177 -14.20 -6.41 -10.20
N GLY A 178 -13.04 -7.02 -10.10
CA GLY A 178 -12.70 -8.30 -10.73
C GLY A 178 -12.15 -8.18 -12.16
N ALA A 179 -11.55 -9.27 -12.68
CA ALA A 179 -10.91 -9.28 -14.00
C ALA A 179 -11.88 -9.04 -15.17
N ARG A 180 -13.15 -9.32 -14.98
CA ARG A 180 -14.19 -9.16 -16.01
C ARG A 180 -14.81 -7.77 -16.06
N PHE A 181 -14.41 -6.88 -15.15
CA PHE A 181 -14.93 -5.53 -15.13
C PHE A 181 -14.26 -4.68 -16.20
N ILE A 182 -15.05 -4.07 -17.05
CA ILE A 182 -14.65 -3.06 -18.02
C ILE A 182 -15.13 -1.71 -17.49
N ALA A 183 -14.21 -0.78 -17.22
CA ALA A 183 -14.59 0.55 -16.78
C ALA A 183 -15.44 1.25 -17.88
N PRO A 184 -16.56 1.88 -17.54
CA PRO A 184 -17.31 2.66 -18.51
C PRO A 184 -16.41 3.78 -19.07
N MET A 185 -16.43 3.92 -20.40
CA MET A 185 -15.78 5.05 -21.05
C MET A 185 -16.51 6.33 -20.61
N GLY A 186 -15.81 7.20 -19.87
CA GLY A 186 -16.33 8.47 -19.38
C GLY A 186 -16.26 9.60 -20.41
#